data_ec6361962b539124b77510b2e945da3b
#
_entry.id   ec6361962b539124b77510b2e945da3b
#
_cell.length_a   1.000
_cell.length_b   1.000
_cell.length_c   1.000
_cell.angle_alpha   90.00
_cell.angle_beta   90.00
_cell.angle_gamma   90.00
#
_symmetry.space_group_name_H-M   'P 1'
#
loop_
_entity.id
_entity.type
_entity.pdbx_description
1 polymer ?
#
loop_
_entity_poly.entity_id
_entity_poly.type
_entity_poly.pdbx_seq_one_letter_code
_entity_poly.pdbx_strand_id
1 'polypeptide(L)'
;MPLLRVENLKAYYLVDLYGIKRAVRAVDGVSLQVEENTIFGIAGESGCGKTSLIKVLSATFAPPLSVQEGKVIYDLGTGGTDILSLTEDGLRKLRWEFLSYVPQGSMNVLNPVRRVRNTFRDFVGAHRVGTTPQFLAAVTEHLGHLGLPPEVLASYPHQLSGGMRQRVTLALATIFKPRLILADEPTTALDVVVQRGVAQLLKKLHAEQRNTIILVTHDMAVHANLADRLAIMYAGKIVEEAPTAEVFGNPLHPYTSFLIRSLPRIGDKTYKVSAPGSPPSLANLPGGCRFHPRCPQAMDVCRKEEPGLLDVTPGHHVACFLHGRARRG
;
A
#
# COMPACT_ATOMS: atom_id res chain seq x y z
N MET A 1 -13.21 12.86 10.81
CA MET A 1 -11.74 13.07 10.71
C MET A 1 -11.15 11.91 9.94
N PRO A 2 -10.13 12.11 9.12
CA PRO A 2 -9.49 10.99 8.44
C PRO A 2 -8.88 10.03 9.46
N LEU A 3 -8.95 8.72 9.18
CA LEU A 3 -8.34 7.69 10.00
C LEU A 3 -6.81 7.79 10.01
N LEU A 4 -6.24 8.18 8.87
CA LEU A 4 -4.81 8.39 8.68
C LEU A 4 -4.56 9.73 7.99
N ARG A 5 -3.60 10.49 8.51
CA ARG A 5 -3.05 11.68 7.88
C ARG A 5 -1.52 11.57 7.83
N VAL A 6 -0.97 11.70 6.65
CA VAL A 6 0.47 11.78 6.39
C VAL A 6 0.83 13.20 5.99
N GLU A 7 1.84 13.78 6.63
CA GLU A 7 2.24 15.16 6.44
C GLU A 7 3.71 15.23 6.01
N ASN A 8 3.97 15.68 4.80
CA ASN A 8 5.31 15.93 4.21
C ASN A 8 6.32 14.81 4.51
N LEU A 9 5.91 13.54 4.40
CA LEU A 9 6.72 12.41 4.78
C LEU A 9 7.91 12.24 3.83
N LYS A 10 9.14 12.19 4.41
CA LYS A 10 10.38 11.87 3.71
C LYS A 10 11.02 10.65 4.36
N ALA A 11 11.19 9.58 3.59
CA ALA A 11 11.84 8.36 4.05
C ALA A 11 12.81 7.85 2.98
N TYR A 12 14.08 7.76 3.36
CA TYR A 12 15.19 7.49 2.46
C TYR A 12 15.96 6.25 2.91
N TYR A 13 16.46 5.49 1.94
CA TYR A 13 17.49 4.50 2.23
C TYR A 13 18.84 5.21 2.27
N LEU A 14 19.46 5.20 3.43
CA LEU A 14 20.79 5.76 3.65
C LEU A 14 21.81 4.63 3.54
N VAL A 15 22.51 4.59 2.39
CA VAL A 15 23.47 3.54 2.08
C VAL A 15 24.87 4.13 2.08
N ASP A 16 25.77 3.51 2.82
CA ASP A 16 27.21 3.81 2.78
C ASP A 16 27.92 2.65 2.10
N LEU A 17 28.43 2.91 0.89
CA LEU A 17 29.17 1.94 0.11
C LEU A 17 30.59 2.47 -0.06
N TYR A 18 31.53 1.85 0.62
CA TYR A 18 32.97 2.22 0.55
C TYR A 18 33.23 3.70 0.86
N GLY A 19 32.56 4.27 1.87
CA GLY A 19 32.70 5.68 2.25
C GLY A 19 31.89 6.67 1.39
N ILE A 20 31.17 6.19 0.38
CA ILE A 20 30.28 7.01 -0.44
C ILE A 20 28.86 6.91 0.12
N LYS A 21 28.43 7.96 0.80
CA LYS A 21 27.08 8.08 1.33
C LYS A 21 26.10 8.43 0.21
N ARG A 22 25.09 7.60 0.00
CA ARG A 22 24.01 7.83 -0.96
C ARG A 22 22.65 7.76 -0.27
N ALA A 23 21.78 8.71 -0.60
CA ALA A 23 20.39 8.71 -0.16
C ALA A 23 19.49 8.31 -1.34
N VAL A 24 18.80 7.19 -1.21
CA VAL A 24 17.76 6.77 -2.16
C VAL A 24 16.43 7.30 -1.66
N ARG A 25 15.87 8.31 -2.32
CA ARG A 25 14.68 9.05 -1.89
C ARG A 25 13.39 8.30 -2.22
N ALA A 26 13.13 7.23 -1.45
CA ALA A 26 12.03 6.32 -1.73
C ALA A 26 10.65 6.94 -1.48
N VAL A 27 10.52 7.78 -0.47
CA VAL A 27 9.35 8.61 -0.18
C VAL A 27 9.87 10.02 0.05
N ASP A 28 9.38 11.01 -0.68
CA ASP A 28 9.99 12.34 -0.69
C ASP A 28 8.94 13.47 -0.74
N GLY A 29 8.45 13.85 0.43
CA GLY A 29 7.43 14.88 0.60
C GLY A 29 6.02 14.39 0.26
N VAL A 30 5.68 13.17 0.69
CA VAL A 30 4.34 12.61 0.51
C VAL A 30 3.41 13.14 1.59
N SER A 31 2.27 13.70 1.15
CA SER A 31 1.14 14.04 2.01
C SER A 31 -0.12 13.38 1.44
N LEU A 32 -0.90 12.72 2.29
CA LEU A 32 -2.16 12.09 1.92
C LEU A 32 -3.09 11.96 3.13
N GLN A 33 -4.37 11.76 2.87
CA GLN A 33 -5.38 11.48 3.89
C GLN A 33 -6.19 10.26 3.50
N VAL A 34 -6.51 9.42 4.49
CA VAL A 34 -7.33 8.23 4.27
C VAL A 34 -8.51 8.27 5.23
N GLU A 35 -9.70 8.31 4.67
CA GLU A 35 -10.94 8.30 5.45
C GLU A 35 -11.21 6.90 6.03
N GLU A 36 -11.95 6.88 7.14
CA GLU A 36 -12.39 5.62 7.74
C GLU A 36 -13.37 4.87 6.81
N ASN A 37 -13.37 3.55 6.88
CA ASN A 37 -14.25 2.67 6.08
C ASN A 37 -14.07 2.87 4.56
N THR A 38 -12.85 3.07 4.10
CA THR A 38 -12.52 3.16 2.67
C THR A 38 -11.45 2.16 2.28
N ILE A 39 -11.44 1.76 1.02
CA ILE A 39 -10.32 1.06 0.40
C ILE A 39 -9.53 2.10 -0.39
N PHE A 40 -8.35 2.45 0.11
CA PHE A 40 -7.46 3.43 -0.51
C PHE A 40 -6.35 2.72 -1.29
N GLY A 41 -6.32 2.89 -2.60
CA GLY A 41 -5.30 2.32 -3.47
C GLY A 41 -4.06 3.19 -3.60
N ILE A 42 -2.88 2.58 -3.67
CA ILE A 42 -1.63 3.25 -4.06
C ILE A 42 -1.02 2.47 -5.21
N ALA A 43 -1.01 3.06 -6.40
CA ALA A 43 -0.50 2.47 -7.62
C ALA A 43 0.74 3.19 -8.17
N GLY A 44 1.46 2.54 -9.06
CA GLY A 44 2.63 3.08 -9.74
C GLY A 44 3.60 1.99 -10.18
N GLU A 45 4.58 2.34 -11.03
CA GLU A 45 5.60 1.41 -11.50
C GLU A 45 6.42 0.79 -10.36
N SER A 46 6.99 -0.40 -10.59
CA SER A 46 7.91 -1.03 -9.64
C SER A 46 9.08 -0.10 -9.30
N GLY A 47 9.46 -0.07 -8.02
CA GLY A 47 10.55 0.78 -7.54
C GLY A 47 10.18 2.25 -7.30
N CYS A 48 8.92 2.70 -7.49
CA CYS A 48 8.55 4.11 -7.25
C CYS A 48 8.42 4.51 -5.77
N GLY A 49 8.54 3.56 -4.81
CA GLY A 49 8.54 3.84 -3.37
C GLY A 49 7.34 3.33 -2.58
N LYS A 50 6.36 2.66 -3.19
CA LYS A 50 5.11 2.17 -2.54
C LYS A 50 5.36 1.29 -1.31
N THR A 51 6.19 0.25 -1.46
CA THR A 51 6.56 -0.65 -0.34
C THR A 51 7.28 0.11 0.77
N SER A 52 8.11 1.11 0.44
CA SER A 52 8.77 1.95 1.45
C SER A 52 7.76 2.81 2.20
N LEU A 53 6.80 3.40 1.50
CA LEU A 53 5.72 4.17 2.11
C LEU A 53 4.92 3.29 3.08
N ILE A 54 4.45 2.13 2.65
CA ILE A 54 3.63 1.26 3.50
C ILE A 54 4.40 0.72 4.72
N LYS A 55 5.71 0.46 4.59
CA LYS A 55 6.58 0.11 5.72
C LYS A 55 6.66 1.23 6.76
N VAL A 56 6.72 2.49 6.34
CA VAL A 56 6.69 3.63 7.26
C VAL A 56 5.32 3.78 7.90
N LEU A 57 4.23 3.64 7.11
CA LEU A 57 2.86 3.67 7.65
C LEU A 57 2.62 2.56 8.69
N SER A 58 3.22 1.39 8.54
CA SER A 58 3.10 0.29 9.51
C SER A 58 4.09 0.36 10.67
N ALA A 59 4.99 1.35 10.67
CA ALA A 59 6.13 1.42 11.59
C ALA A 59 6.96 0.11 11.64
N THR A 60 7.11 -0.56 10.47
CA THR A 60 7.91 -1.81 10.34
C THR A 60 9.21 -1.57 9.57
N PHE A 61 9.63 -0.31 9.45
CA PHE A 61 10.88 0.03 8.77
C PHE A 61 12.08 -0.11 9.71
N ALA A 62 13.22 -0.45 9.10
CA ALA A 62 14.50 -0.56 9.80
C ALA A 62 15.63 -0.11 8.85
N PRO A 63 16.80 0.23 9.39
CA PRO A 63 17.96 0.55 8.56
C PRO A 63 18.18 -0.47 7.45
N PRO A 64 18.54 -0.02 6.22
CA PRO A 64 18.95 1.34 5.86
C PRO A 64 17.81 2.34 5.57
N LEU A 65 16.52 1.95 5.67
CA LEU A 65 15.38 2.87 5.54
C LEU A 65 15.24 3.71 6.82
N SER A 66 15.23 5.03 6.67
CA SER A 66 15.13 5.98 7.78
C SER A 66 14.17 7.12 7.41
N VAL A 67 13.31 7.49 8.34
CA VAL A 67 12.45 8.67 8.20
C VAL A 67 13.31 9.91 8.47
N GLN A 68 13.27 10.85 7.53
CA GLN A 68 14.04 12.09 7.60
C GLN A 68 13.18 13.26 8.09
N GLU A 69 11.90 13.28 7.68
CA GLU A 69 10.98 14.39 7.95
C GLU A 69 9.53 13.90 7.82
N GLY A 70 8.61 14.63 8.42
CA GLY A 70 7.18 14.41 8.30
C GLY A 70 6.58 13.66 9.46
N LYS A 71 5.26 13.44 9.39
CA LYS A 71 4.46 12.75 10.41
C LYS A 71 3.52 11.73 9.81
N VAL A 72 3.22 10.71 10.59
CA VAL A 72 2.20 9.70 10.28
C VAL A 72 1.21 9.65 11.45
N ILE A 73 0.07 10.28 11.28
CA ILE A 73 -0.90 10.54 12.34
C ILE A 73 -2.11 9.64 12.15
N TYR A 74 -2.38 8.78 13.14
CA TYR A 74 -3.58 7.95 13.20
C TYR A 74 -4.60 8.51 14.18
N ASP A 75 -5.87 8.49 13.83
CA ASP A 75 -6.97 8.75 14.75
C ASP A 75 -7.33 7.47 15.52
N LEU A 76 -6.82 7.40 16.75
CA LEU A 76 -7.08 6.28 17.67
C LEU A 76 -8.37 6.47 18.49
N GLY A 77 -9.15 7.50 18.20
CA GLY A 77 -10.36 7.85 18.96
C GLY A 77 -10.09 8.78 20.16
N THR A 78 -8.83 9.09 20.44
CA THR A 78 -8.41 10.01 21.52
C THR A 78 -7.74 11.28 20.98
N GLY A 79 -7.84 11.52 19.68
CA GLY A 79 -7.10 12.54 18.93
C GLY A 79 -5.97 11.92 18.11
N GLY A 80 -5.36 12.73 17.23
CA GLY A 80 -4.31 12.27 16.32
C GLY A 80 -3.02 11.84 17.05
N THR A 81 -2.58 10.62 16.82
CA THR A 81 -1.32 10.08 17.37
C THR A 81 -0.31 9.89 16.26
N ASP A 82 0.85 10.56 16.37
CA ASP A 82 1.97 10.32 15.45
C ASP A 82 2.69 9.03 15.83
N ILE A 83 2.54 7.99 14.99
CA ILE A 83 3.11 6.68 15.25
C ILE A 83 4.64 6.65 15.22
N LEU A 84 5.26 7.62 14.53
CA LEU A 84 6.72 7.71 14.45
C LEU A 84 7.35 8.15 15.78
N SER A 85 6.55 8.73 16.68
CA SER A 85 6.99 9.12 18.04
C SER A 85 6.75 8.05 19.09
N LEU A 86 6.05 6.95 18.74
CA LEU A 86 5.73 5.90 19.70
C LEU A 86 6.94 5.03 20.06
N THR A 87 6.99 4.59 21.29
CA THR A 87 7.89 3.54 21.74
C THR A 87 7.47 2.19 21.20
N GLU A 88 8.36 1.18 21.22
CA GLU A 88 8.02 -0.17 20.78
C GLU A 88 6.83 -0.79 21.54
N ASP A 89 6.69 -0.47 22.83
CA ASP A 89 5.51 -0.90 23.61
C ASP A 89 4.22 -0.22 23.15
N GLY A 90 4.29 1.06 22.75
CA GLY A 90 3.16 1.78 22.13
C GLY A 90 2.79 1.18 20.79
N LEU A 91 3.77 0.89 19.94
CA LEU A 91 3.56 0.24 18.66
C LEU A 91 3.00 -1.18 18.78
N ARG A 92 3.44 -1.94 19.82
CA ARG A 92 2.91 -3.29 20.10
C ARG A 92 1.41 -3.27 20.41
N LYS A 93 0.94 -2.28 21.19
CA LYS A 93 -0.48 -2.10 21.49
C LYS A 93 -1.29 -1.72 20.26
N LEU A 94 -0.69 -0.89 19.38
CA LEU A 94 -1.33 -0.45 18.14
C LEU A 94 -1.48 -1.60 17.13
N ARG A 95 -0.45 -2.46 17.05
CA ARG A 95 -0.44 -3.59 16.12
C ARG A 95 -1.54 -4.58 16.49
N TRP A 96 -2.29 -5.03 15.48
CA TRP A 96 -3.39 -5.99 15.53
C TRP A 96 -4.72 -5.48 16.04
N GLU A 97 -4.77 -4.68 17.10
CA GLU A 97 -6.02 -4.09 17.57
C GLU A 97 -6.49 -2.97 16.64
N PHE A 98 -5.54 -2.13 16.21
CA PHE A 98 -5.83 -1.02 15.32
C PHE A 98 -5.26 -1.25 13.91
N LEU A 99 -4.04 -1.68 13.81
CA LEU A 99 -3.26 -1.79 12.58
C LEU A 99 -2.79 -3.21 12.33
N SER A 100 -3.05 -3.73 11.14
CA SER A 100 -2.47 -4.98 10.64
C SER A 100 -1.73 -4.76 9.32
N TYR A 101 -0.64 -5.50 9.11
CA TYR A 101 0.17 -5.42 7.91
C TYR A 101 0.30 -6.78 7.22
N VAL A 102 -0.08 -6.82 5.94
CA VAL A 102 0.11 -7.95 5.04
C VAL A 102 1.27 -7.62 4.12
N PRO A 103 2.47 -8.17 4.34
CA PRO A 103 3.66 -7.80 3.56
C PRO A 103 3.69 -8.44 2.18
N GLN A 104 4.48 -7.86 1.30
CA GLN A 104 4.79 -8.43 -0.02
C GLN A 104 5.39 -9.83 0.13
N GLY A 105 4.98 -10.76 -0.74
CA GLY A 105 5.43 -12.16 -0.65
C GLY A 105 4.89 -12.87 0.57
N SER A 106 3.72 -12.49 1.06
CA SER A 106 3.06 -13.00 2.26
C SER A 106 2.93 -14.53 2.32
N MET A 107 2.98 -15.22 1.17
CA MET A 107 3.04 -16.69 1.12
C MET A 107 4.32 -17.27 1.77
N ASN A 108 5.39 -16.49 1.87
CA ASN A 108 6.66 -16.90 2.48
C ASN A 108 6.80 -16.45 3.95
N VAL A 109 5.81 -15.73 4.47
CA VAL A 109 5.78 -15.27 5.87
C VAL A 109 5.54 -16.42 6.84
N LEU A 110 4.80 -17.43 6.38
CA LEU A 110 4.51 -18.60 7.19
C LEU A 110 5.77 -19.46 7.37
N ASN A 111 6.13 -19.74 8.62
CA ASN A 111 7.26 -20.62 8.94
C ASN A 111 6.99 -22.04 8.42
N PRO A 112 7.78 -22.57 7.45
CA PRO A 112 7.50 -23.84 6.78
C PRO A 112 7.54 -25.07 7.69
N VAL A 113 8.22 -24.98 8.83
CA VAL A 113 8.32 -26.08 9.82
C VAL A 113 7.33 -25.95 10.96
N ARG A 114 6.43 -24.97 10.91
CA ARG A 114 5.37 -24.78 11.90
C ARG A 114 4.01 -25.10 11.28
N ARG A 115 3.17 -25.84 12.01
CA ARG A 115 1.77 -26.00 11.60
C ARG A 115 1.00 -24.70 11.74
N VAL A 116 0.01 -24.48 10.88
CA VAL A 116 -0.80 -23.25 10.85
C VAL A 116 -1.37 -22.92 12.24
N ARG A 117 -1.93 -23.89 12.97
CA ARG A 117 -2.43 -23.69 14.34
C ARG A 117 -1.37 -23.12 15.29
N ASN A 118 -0.11 -23.56 15.14
CA ASN A 118 0.97 -23.10 16.01
C ASN A 118 1.38 -21.67 15.64
N THR A 119 1.32 -21.31 14.35
CA THR A 119 1.51 -19.92 13.91
C THR A 119 0.48 -19.01 14.57
N PHE A 120 -0.81 -19.36 14.58
CA PHE A 120 -1.83 -18.58 15.30
C PHE A 120 -1.54 -18.48 16.80
N ARG A 121 -1.08 -19.57 17.44
CA ARG A 121 -0.70 -19.56 18.86
C ARG A 121 0.48 -18.64 19.15
N ASP A 122 1.52 -18.70 18.31
CA ASP A 122 2.72 -17.87 18.46
C ASP A 122 2.36 -16.38 18.37
N PHE A 123 1.48 -16.05 17.43
CA PHE A 123 0.98 -14.70 17.23
C PHE A 123 0.22 -14.19 18.47
N VAL A 124 -0.70 -14.96 19.01
CA VAL A 124 -1.47 -14.59 20.20
C VAL A 124 -0.56 -14.46 21.43
N GLY A 125 0.40 -15.36 21.55
CA GLY A 125 1.40 -15.30 22.62
C GLY A 125 2.21 -14.00 22.60
N ALA A 126 2.59 -13.53 21.43
CA ALA A 126 3.30 -12.26 21.26
C ALA A 126 2.49 -11.04 21.73
N HIS A 127 1.16 -11.10 21.66
CA HIS A 127 0.24 -10.04 22.09
C HIS A 127 -0.37 -10.27 23.50
N ARG A 128 0.13 -11.26 24.24
CA ARG A 128 -0.31 -11.62 25.62
C ARG A 128 -1.81 -11.97 25.73
N VAL A 129 -2.45 -12.31 24.63
CA VAL A 129 -3.79 -12.88 24.62
C VAL A 129 -3.65 -14.39 24.80
N GLY A 130 -4.24 -14.98 25.81
CA GLY A 130 -4.08 -16.41 26.08
C GLY A 130 -4.62 -17.30 24.98
N THR A 131 -3.91 -18.37 24.61
CA THR A 131 -4.43 -19.40 23.72
C THR A 131 -5.46 -20.27 24.45
N THR A 132 -6.72 -19.90 24.33
CA THR A 132 -7.84 -20.67 24.89
C THR A 132 -8.47 -21.58 23.84
N PRO A 133 -9.17 -22.64 24.21
CA PRO A 133 -10.01 -23.41 23.27
C PRO A 133 -10.97 -22.52 22.47
N GLN A 134 -11.52 -21.50 23.12
CA GLN A 134 -12.41 -20.51 22.51
C GLN A 134 -11.71 -19.72 21.38
N PHE A 135 -10.44 -19.32 21.57
CA PHE A 135 -9.67 -18.66 20.52
C PHE A 135 -9.47 -19.60 19.31
N LEU A 136 -9.12 -20.86 19.52
CA LEU A 136 -8.96 -21.81 18.42
C LEU A 136 -10.29 -22.08 17.68
N ALA A 137 -11.42 -22.08 18.39
CA ALA A 137 -12.74 -22.16 17.76
C ALA A 137 -13.00 -20.91 16.88
N ALA A 138 -12.72 -19.72 17.40
CA ALA A 138 -12.84 -18.47 16.62
C ALA A 138 -11.92 -18.45 15.39
N VAL A 139 -10.69 -18.95 15.50
CA VAL A 139 -9.79 -19.11 14.35
C VAL A 139 -10.38 -20.07 13.31
N THR A 140 -10.94 -21.19 13.74
CA THR A 140 -11.56 -22.17 12.83
C THR A 140 -12.72 -21.55 12.08
N GLU A 141 -13.60 -20.84 12.78
CA GLU A 141 -14.73 -20.13 12.18
C GLU A 141 -14.24 -19.08 11.19
N HIS A 142 -13.24 -18.26 11.59
CA HIS A 142 -12.67 -17.22 10.73
C HIS A 142 -12.03 -17.80 9.46
N LEU A 143 -11.31 -18.94 9.56
CA LEU A 143 -10.79 -19.64 8.38
C LEU A 143 -11.93 -20.10 7.45
N GLY A 144 -13.05 -20.58 8.01
CA GLY A 144 -14.25 -20.93 7.25
C GLY A 144 -14.82 -19.73 6.46
N HIS A 145 -14.89 -18.53 7.07
CA HIS A 145 -15.30 -17.30 6.38
C HIS A 145 -14.37 -16.94 5.21
N LEU A 146 -13.10 -17.33 5.29
CA LEU A 146 -12.10 -17.16 4.24
C LEU A 146 -12.07 -18.33 3.23
N GLY A 147 -13.02 -19.26 3.31
CA GLY A 147 -13.13 -20.41 2.41
C GLY A 147 -12.01 -21.43 2.61
N LEU A 148 -11.52 -21.60 3.84
CA LEU A 148 -10.52 -22.60 4.22
C LEU A 148 -11.16 -23.66 5.11
N PRO A 149 -10.93 -24.97 4.83
CA PRO A 149 -11.45 -26.03 5.67
C PRO A 149 -10.67 -26.14 7.00
N PRO A 150 -11.28 -26.68 8.07
CA PRO A 150 -10.66 -26.76 9.40
C PRO A 150 -9.33 -27.51 9.45
N GLU A 151 -9.13 -28.48 8.55
CA GLU A 151 -7.94 -29.32 8.45
C GLU A 151 -6.67 -28.50 8.17
N VAL A 152 -6.82 -27.28 7.61
CA VAL A 152 -5.73 -26.36 7.37
C VAL A 152 -4.96 -26.04 8.65
N LEU A 153 -5.61 -26.03 9.80
CA LEU A 153 -4.95 -25.80 11.10
C LEU A 153 -3.93 -26.88 11.45
N ALA A 154 -4.15 -28.12 11.00
CA ALA A 154 -3.21 -29.23 11.22
C ALA A 154 -2.09 -29.28 10.19
N SER A 155 -2.24 -28.59 9.06
CA SER A 155 -1.31 -28.61 7.93
C SER A 155 -0.08 -27.75 8.17
N TYR A 156 1.00 -28.06 7.44
CA TYR A 156 2.17 -27.21 7.29
C TYR A 156 2.01 -26.30 6.06
N PRO A 157 2.66 -25.13 6.00
CA PRO A 157 2.54 -24.23 4.86
C PRO A 157 2.87 -24.86 3.50
N HIS A 158 3.83 -25.76 3.44
CA HIS A 158 4.21 -26.45 2.21
C HIS A 158 3.15 -27.43 1.68
N GLN A 159 2.18 -27.84 2.53
CA GLN A 159 1.06 -28.70 2.16
C GLN A 159 -0.12 -27.91 1.58
N LEU A 160 -0.06 -26.59 1.62
CA LEU A 160 -1.11 -25.68 1.17
C LEU A 160 -0.79 -25.14 -0.24
N SER A 161 -1.83 -24.95 -1.06
CA SER A 161 -1.69 -24.19 -2.31
C SER A 161 -1.30 -22.74 -2.05
N GLY A 162 -0.82 -22.02 -3.07
CA GLY A 162 -0.47 -20.60 -2.96
C GLY A 162 -1.65 -19.76 -2.45
N GLY A 163 -2.84 -19.98 -3.02
CA GLY A 163 -4.06 -19.28 -2.60
C GLY A 163 -4.50 -19.63 -1.18
N MET A 164 -4.31 -20.88 -0.72
CA MET A 164 -4.59 -21.24 0.67
C MET A 164 -3.62 -20.57 1.62
N ARG A 165 -2.32 -20.55 1.32
CA ARG A 165 -1.31 -19.82 2.13
C ARG A 165 -1.65 -18.34 2.23
N GLN A 166 -2.02 -17.72 1.11
CA GLN A 166 -2.43 -16.30 1.09
C GLN A 166 -3.64 -16.04 2.00
N ARG A 167 -4.67 -16.91 1.93
CA ARG A 167 -5.85 -16.80 2.80
C ARG A 167 -5.51 -17.01 4.27
N VAL A 168 -4.59 -17.93 4.61
CA VAL A 168 -4.08 -18.09 5.98
C VAL A 168 -3.38 -16.83 6.47
N THR A 169 -2.57 -16.19 5.62
CA THR A 169 -1.91 -14.91 5.97
C THR A 169 -2.93 -13.78 6.18
N LEU A 170 -3.96 -13.72 5.33
CA LEU A 170 -5.08 -12.78 5.54
C LEU A 170 -5.84 -13.08 6.83
N ALA A 171 -6.06 -14.36 7.14
CA ALA A 171 -6.70 -14.77 8.40
C ALA A 171 -5.89 -14.28 9.62
N LEU A 172 -4.58 -14.46 9.60
CA LEU A 172 -3.69 -13.93 10.64
C LEU A 172 -3.80 -12.41 10.77
N ALA A 173 -3.87 -11.70 9.65
CA ALA A 173 -3.97 -10.25 9.64
C ALA A 173 -5.33 -9.71 10.12
N THR A 174 -6.39 -10.50 10.04
CA THR A 174 -7.78 -10.01 10.23
C THR A 174 -8.53 -10.65 11.40
N ILE A 175 -7.94 -11.64 12.08
CA ILE A 175 -8.59 -12.36 13.20
C ILE A 175 -9.03 -11.43 14.33
N PHE A 176 -8.30 -10.35 14.60
CA PHE A 176 -8.64 -9.37 15.63
C PHE A 176 -9.43 -8.16 15.10
N LYS A 177 -9.91 -8.23 13.84
CA LYS A 177 -10.72 -7.20 13.20
C LYS A 177 -10.09 -5.79 13.30
N PRO A 178 -8.85 -5.59 12.82
CA PRO A 178 -8.16 -4.30 12.92
C PRO A 178 -8.95 -3.20 12.19
N ARG A 179 -8.89 -1.97 12.68
CA ARG A 179 -9.51 -0.81 12.02
C ARG A 179 -8.81 -0.46 10.69
N LEU A 180 -7.51 -0.75 10.59
CA LEU A 180 -6.70 -0.49 9.39
C LEU A 180 -5.93 -1.73 8.98
N ILE A 181 -6.03 -2.11 7.71
CA ILE A 181 -5.22 -3.15 7.08
C ILE A 181 -4.33 -2.50 6.02
N LEU A 182 -3.02 -2.67 6.16
CA LEU A 182 -2.03 -2.29 5.15
C LEU A 182 -1.67 -3.54 4.35
N ALA A 183 -2.03 -3.58 3.06
CA ALA A 183 -1.80 -4.73 2.19
C ALA A 183 -0.80 -4.36 1.08
N ASP A 184 0.40 -4.93 1.14
CA ASP A 184 1.46 -4.71 0.16
C ASP A 184 1.50 -5.88 -0.83
N GLU A 185 1.02 -5.63 -2.03
CA GLU A 185 0.95 -6.61 -3.13
C GLU A 185 0.34 -7.97 -2.72
N PRO A 186 -0.86 -8.00 -2.13
CA PRO A 186 -1.44 -9.22 -1.55
C PRO A 186 -1.82 -10.27 -2.59
N THR A 187 -1.76 -9.96 -3.88
CA THR A 187 -2.11 -10.85 -4.99
C THR A 187 -0.91 -11.27 -5.84
N THR A 188 0.28 -10.79 -5.54
CA THR A 188 1.50 -11.10 -6.30
C THR A 188 1.85 -12.58 -6.24
N ALA A 189 2.34 -13.13 -7.35
CA ALA A 189 2.70 -14.53 -7.55
C ALA A 189 1.51 -15.53 -7.45
N LEU A 190 0.28 -15.07 -7.58
CA LEU A 190 -0.92 -15.89 -7.71
C LEU A 190 -1.40 -15.91 -9.17
N ASP A 191 -2.04 -16.99 -9.58
CA ASP A 191 -2.74 -17.02 -10.86
C ASP A 191 -3.97 -16.09 -10.87
N VAL A 192 -4.45 -15.72 -12.05
CA VAL A 192 -5.52 -14.72 -12.24
C VAL A 192 -6.82 -15.09 -11.51
N VAL A 193 -7.16 -16.38 -11.45
CA VAL A 193 -8.38 -16.86 -10.78
C VAL A 193 -8.25 -16.68 -9.27
N VAL A 194 -7.10 -17.07 -8.72
CA VAL A 194 -6.82 -16.93 -7.28
C VAL A 194 -6.66 -15.46 -6.89
N GLN A 195 -6.02 -14.61 -7.73
CA GLN A 195 -5.96 -13.16 -7.52
C GLN A 195 -7.35 -12.55 -7.36
N ARG A 196 -8.27 -12.89 -8.29
CA ARG A 196 -9.67 -12.44 -8.23
C ARG A 196 -10.34 -12.89 -6.94
N GLY A 197 -10.12 -14.14 -6.52
CA GLY A 197 -10.66 -14.69 -5.28
C GLY A 197 -10.17 -13.93 -4.04
N VAL A 198 -8.88 -13.59 -3.99
CA VAL A 198 -8.27 -12.78 -2.89
C VAL A 198 -8.82 -11.35 -2.89
N ALA A 199 -8.98 -10.74 -4.08
CA ALA A 199 -9.56 -9.41 -4.22
C ALA A 199 -11.01 -9.37 -3.70
N GLN A 200 -11.84 -10.35 -4.09
CA GLN A 200 -13.22 -10.48 -3.59
C GLN A 200 -13.26 -10.71 -2.09
N LEU A 201 -12.32 -11.48 -1.55
CA LEU A 201 -12.21 -11.73 -0.13
C LEU A 201 -11.88 -10.47 0.66
N LEU A 202 -10.94 -9.64 0.19
CA LEU A 202 -10.63 -8.33 0.79
C LEU A 202 -11.86 -7.42 0.78
N LYS A 203 -12.60 -7.38 -0.33
CA LYS A 203 -13.83 -6.60 -0.43
C LYS A 203 -14.90 -7.07 0.55
N LYS A 204 -15.07 -8.39 0.70
CA LYS A 204 -15.99 -8.99 1.66
C LYS A 204 -15.59 -8.64 3.10
N LEU A 205 -14.31 -8.82 3.46
CA LEU A 205 -13.79 -8.46 4.79
C LEU A 205 -14.02 -6.98 5.11
N HIS A 206 -13.73 -6.09 4.16
CA HIS A 206 -14.01 -4.67 4.30
C HIS A 206 -15.50 -4.39 4.58
N ALA A 207 -16.40 -4.98 3.80
CA ALA A 207 -17.84 -4.77 3.96
C ALA A 207 -18.37 -5.31 5.30
N GLU A 208 -17.89 -6.47 5.75
CA GLU A 208 -18.34 -7.13 7.00
C GLU A 208 -17.75 -6.47 8.25
N GLN A 209 -16.46 -6.08 8.21
CA GLN A 209 -15.75 -5.56 9.37
C GLN A 209 -15.73 -4.03 9.43
N ARG A 210 -16.14 -3.35 8.36
CA ARG A 210 -16.07 -1.89 8.20
C ARG A 210 -14.67 -1.34 8.52
N ASN A 211 -13.64 -2.09 8.15
CA ASN A 211 -12.26 -1.65 8.32
C ASN A 211 -11.81 -0.77 7.15
N THR A 212 -10.75 -0.02 7.35
CA THR A 212 -10.07 0.72 6.28
C THR A 212 -8.97 -0.17 5.70
N ILE A 213 -8.79 -0.17 4.39
CA ILE A 213 -7.72 -0.92 3.73
C ILE A 213 -6.87 0.06 2.91
N ILE A 214 -5.55 0.06 3.14
CA ILE A 214 -4.60 0.67 2.20
C ILE A 214 -4.00 -0.45 1.37
N LEU A 215 -4.32 -0.44 0.08
CA LEU A 215 -3.91 -1.46 -0.88
C LEU A 215 -2.81 -0.94 -1.78
N VAL A 216 -1.64 -1.53 -1.71
CA VAL A 216 -0.53 -1.28 -2.63
C VAL A 216 -0.46 -2.42 -3.63
N THR A 217 -0.56 -2.11 -4.92
CA THR A 217 -0.30 -3.06 -6.01
C THR A 217 0.10 -2.31 -7.28
N HIS A 218 0.78 -2.99 -8.18
CA HIS A 218 1.04 -2.50 -9.53
C HIS A 218 -0.08 -2.89 -10.52
N ASP A 219 -1.01 -3.74 -10.10
CA ASP A 219 -2.14 -4.18 -10.92
C ASP A 219 -3.29 -3.15 -10.83
N MET A 220 -3.42 -2.36 -11.89
CA MET A 220 -4.48 -1.35 -12.00
C MET A 220 -5.88 -1.96 -12.05
N ALA A 221 -6.03 -3.19 -12.57
CA ALA A 221 -7.34 -3.85 -12.61
C ALA A 221 -7.82 -4.24 -11.20
N VAL A 222 -6.90 -4.59 -10.31
CA VAL A 222 -7.22 -4.81 -8.89
C VAL A 222 -7.72 -3.52 -8.25
N HIS A 223 -7.05 -2.39 -8.49
CA HIS A 223 -7.50 -1.08 -7.99
C HIS A 223 -8.87 -0.68 -8.54
N ALA A 224 -9.11 -0.86 -9.86
CA ALA A 224 -10.40 -0.55 -10.48
C ALA A 224 -11.57 -1.29 -9.85
N ASN A 225 -11.33 -2.50 -9.33
CA ASN A 225 -12.38 -3.36 -8.75
C ASN A 225 -12.57 -3.17 -7.23
N LEU A 226 -11.54 -2.68 -6.53
CA LEU A 226 -11.54 -2.65 -5.07
C LEU A 226 -11.49 -1.25 -4.47
N ALA A 227 -10.65 -0.36 -5.02
CA ALA A 227 -10.35 0.90 -4.38
C ALA A 227 -11.46 1.94 -4.59
N ASP A 228 -11.82 2.64 -3.52
CA ASP A 228 -12.72 3.79 -3.58
C ASP A 228 -11.98 5.04 -4.06
N ARG A 229 -10.76 5.24 -3.57
CA ARG A 229 -9.85 6.30 -3.98
C ARG A 229 -8.50 5.72 -4.38
N LEU A 230 -7.81 6.38 -5.28
CA LEU A 230 -6.55 5.92 -5.83
C LEU A 230 -5.52 7.05 -5.86
N ALA A 231 -4.37 6.81 -5.24
CA ALA A 231 -3.19 7.66 -5.36
C ALA A 231 -2.17 7.00 -6.31
N ILE A 232 -1.69 7.78 -7.27
CA ILE A 232 -0.66 7.37 -8.22
C ILE A 232 0.69 7.89 -7.74
N MET A 233 1.62 6.96 -7.51
CA MET A 233 2.96 7.27 -7.04
C MET A 233 3.98 7.12 -8.15
N TYR A 234 4.83 8.14 -8.33
CA TYR A 234 5.94 8.15 -9.29
C TYR A 234 7.20 8.70 -8.64
N ALA A 235 8.28 7.93 -8.72
CA ALA A 235 9.61 8.32 -8.25
C ALA A 235 9.62 8.98 -6.85
N GLY A 236 8.94 8.37 -5.88
CA GLY A 236 8.90 8.81 -4.49
C GLY A 236 7.83 9.85 -4.14
N LYS A 237 6.97 10.25 -5.09
CA LYS A 237 5.92 11.26 -4.88
C LYS A 237 4.55 10.79 -5.31
N ILE A 238 3.49 11.31 -4.67
CA ILE A 238 2.13 11.23 -5.20
C ILE A 238 2.01 12.26 -6.31
N VAL A 239 1.66 11.82 -7.51
CA VAL A 239 1.50 12.68 -8.68
C VAL A 239 0.05 12.95 -9.04
N GLU A 240 -0.85 12.06 -8.62
CA GLU A 240 -2.30 12.23 -8.77
C GLU A 240 -3.03 11.44 -7.69
N GLU A 241 -4.12 11.98 -7.16
CA GLU A 241 -5.02 11.33 -6.22
C GLU A 241 -6.45 11.76 -6.46
N ALA A 242 -7.37 10.79 -6.63
CA ALA A 242 -8.79 11.06 -6.83
C ALA A 242 -9.65 9.84 -6.48
N PRO A 243 -11.00 9.95 -6.52
CA PRO A 243 -11.87 8.80 -6.61
C PRO A 243 -11.44 7.90 -7.77
N THR A 244 -11.45 6.59 -7.55
CA THR A 244 -10.92 5.62 -8.54
C THR A 244 -11.57 5.79 -9.92
N ALA A 245 -12.89 6.03 -9.95
CA ALA A 245 -13.60 6.27 -11.21
C ALA A 245 -13.04 7.46 -12.00
N GLU A 246 -12.65 8.56 -11.32
CA GLU A 246 -12.05 9.74 -11.94
C GLU A 246 -10.64 9.44 -12.45
N VAL A 247 -9.80 8.74 -11.68
CA VAL A 247 -8.45 8.35 -12.15
C VAL A 247 -8.52 7.52 -13.42
N PHE A 248 -9.50 6.61 -13.54
CA PHE A 248 -9.67 5.76 -14.72
C PHE A 248 -10.38 6.45 -15.87
N GLY A 249 -11.37 7.31 -15.58
CA GLY A 249 -12.19 7.99 -16.57
C GLY A 249 -11.56 9.27 -17.14
N ASN A 250 -10.92 10.04 -16.27
CA ASN A 250 -10.35 11.36 -16.59
C ASN A 250 -9.00 11.58 -15.89
N PRO A 251 -7.95 10.78 -16.22
CA PRO A 251 -6.63 10.94 -15.65
C PRO A 251 -6.03 12.30 -16.04
N LEU A 252 -5.61 13.07 -15.03
CA LEU A 252 -5.07 14.43 -15.22
C LEU A 252 -3.55 14.42 -15.42
N HIS A 253 -2.81 13.54 -14.75
CA HIS A 253 -1.37 13.49 -14.93
C HIS A 253 -0.99 12.66 -16.16
N PRO A 254 -0.08 13.12 -17.05
CA PRO A 254 0.34 12.36 -18.23
C PRO A 254 0.84 10.94 -17.90
N TYR A 255 1.52 10.74 -16.78
CA TYR A 255 1.94 9.42 -16.33
C TYR A 255 0.75 8.50 -16.02
N THR A 256 -0.27 9.00 -15.31
CA THR A 256 -1.51 8.24 -15.04
C THR A 256 -2.21 7.84 -16.34
N SER A 257 -2.28 8.78 -17.30
CA SER A 257 -2.83 8.49 -18.63
C SER A 257 -2.10 7.33 -19.32
N PHE A 258 -0.77 7.26 -19.23
CA PHE A 258 -0.01 6.13 -19.75
C PHE A 258 -0.33 4.83 -19.02
N LEU A 259 -0.40 4.83 -17.68
CA LEU A 259 -0.76 3.64 -16.89
C LEU A 259 -2.13 3.11 -17.31
N ILE A 260 -3.15 3.97 -17.44
CA ILE A 260 -4.50 3.56 -17.81
C ILE A 260 -4.56 3.07 -19.27
N ARG A 261 -3.89 3.75 -20.19
CA ARG A 261 -3.88 3.37 -21.63
C ARG A 261 -3.09 2.08 -21.89
N SER A 262 -2.17 1.71 -21.02
CA SER A 262 -1.42 0.45 -21.14
C SER A 262 -2.25 -0.78 -20.77
N LEU A 263 -3.42 -0.61 -20.12
CA LEU A 263 -4.25 -1.71 -19.69
C LEU A 263 -4.89 -2.44 -20.88
N PRO A 264 -4.90 -3.77 -20.90
CA PRO A 264 -5.61 -4.53 -21.90
C PRO A 264 -7.12 -4.34 -21.73
N ARG A 265 -7.82 -4.09 -22.83
CA ARG A 265 -9.29 -4.03 -22.87
C ARG A 265 -9.81 -5.18 -23.75
N ILE A 266 -10.85 -5.85 -23.29
CA ILE A 266 -11.47 -6.94 -24.07
C ILE A 266 -11.98 -6.37 -25.38
N GLY A 267 -11.60 -7.00 -26.51
CA GLY A 267 -11.97 -6.57 -27.86
C GLY A 267 -11.11 -5.46 -28.45
N ASP A 268 -10.22 -4.84 -27.68
CA ASP A 268 -9.31 -3.80 -28.18
C ASP A 268 -8.04 -4.43 -28.75
N LYS A 269 -7.88 -4.31 -30.08
CA LYS A 269 -6.70 -4.80 -30.83
C LYS A 269 -5.63 -3.72 -31.06
N THR A 270 -5.80 -2.52 -30.49
CA THR A 270 -4.83 -1.43 -30.64
C THR A 270 -3.52 -1.74 -29.92
N TYR A 271 -2.42 -1.30 -30.50
CA TYR A 271 -1.10 -1.42 -29.86
C TYR A 271 -1.07 -0.59 -28.57
N LYS A 272 -0.72 -1.21 -27.47
CA LYS A 272 -0.64 -0.52 -26.16
C LYS A 272 0.68 0.24 -26.04
N VAL A 273 0.56 1.55 -25.79
CA VAL A 273 1.71 2.44 -25.64
C VAL A 273 1.97 2.66 -24.15
N SER A 274 3.14 2.22 -23.69
CA SER A 274 3.64 2.55 -22.36
C SER A 274 4.35 3.91 -22.35
N ALA A 275 4.57 4.47 -21.17
CA ALA A 275 5.40 5.68 -21.03
C ALA A 275 6.80 5.44 -21.62
N PRO A 276 7.36 6.37 -22.42
CA PRO A 276 8.66 6.20 -23.03
C PRO A 276 9.78 6.13 -21.99
N GLY A 277 10.88 5.47 -22.34
CA GLY A 277 12.07 5.36 -21.49
C GLY A 277 11.85 4.55 -20.20
N SER A 278 12.77 4.71 -19.24
CA SER A 278 12.74 4.03 -17.96
C SER A 278 12.50 5.02 -16.80
N PRO A 279 11.92 4.56 -15.67
CA PRO A 279 11.81 5.39 -14.47
C PRO A 279 13.18 5.86 -14.00
N PRO A 280 13.28 7.08 -13.44
CA PRO A 280 14.54 7.58 -12.91
C PRO A 280 14.97 6.78 -11.67
N SER A 281 16.28 6.69 -11.46
CA SER A 281 16.81 6.15 -10.21
C SER A 281 16.45 7.07 -9.04
N LEU A 282 15.92 6.51 -7.96
CA LEU A 282 15.62 7.27 -6.74
C LEU A 282 16.88 7.81 -6.03
N ALA A 283 18.06 7.33 -6.41
CA ALA A 283 19.34 7.88 -5.95
C ALA A 283 19.82 9.06 -6.79
N ASN A 284 19.30 9.22 -8.02
CA ASN A 284 19.67 10.30 -8.93
C ASN A 284 18.43 10.79 -9.66
N LEU A 285 17.65 11.62 -8.98
CA LEU A 285 16.39 12.15 -9.49
C LEU A 285 16.64 13.34 -10.43
N PRO A 286 15.87 13.49 -11.51
CA PRO A 286 15.92 14.68 -12.34
C PRO A 286 15.46 15.92 -11.56
N GLY A 287 15.98 17.09 -11.91
CA GLY A 287 15.48 18.38 -11.39
C GLY A 287 14.04 18.64 -11.84
N GLY A 288 13.32 19.45 -11.07
CA GLY A 288 11.93 19.77 -11.38
C GLY A 288 10.96 18.60 -11.31
N CYS A 289 9.98 18.57 -12.21
CA CYS A 289 9.01 17.46 -12.31
C CYS A 289 9.73 16.14 -12.63
N ARG A 290 9.60 15.14 -11.79
CA ARG A 290 10.31 13.85 -11.92
C ARG A 290 9.93 13.06 -13.17
N PHE A 291 8.73 13.32 -13.73
CA PHE A 291 8.27 12.67 -14.94
C PHE A 291 8.69 13.41 -16.22
N HIS A 292 9.21 14.64 -16.15
CA HIS A 292 9.52 15.44 -17.34
C HIS A 292 10.40 14.75 -18.40
N PRO A 293 11.38 13.88 -18.06
CA PRO A 293 12.19 13.22 -19.09
C PRO A 293 11.41 12.22 -19.96
N ARG A 294 10.25 11.76 -19.46
CA ARG A 294 9.37 10.79 -20.11
C ARG A 294 8.04 11.41 -20.57
N CYS A 295 7.82 12.69 -20.25
CA CYS A 295 6.55 13.36 -20.53
C CYS A 295 6.55 13.94 -21.93
N PRO A 296 5.62 13.53 -22.82
CA PRO A 296 5.51 14.11 -24.16
C PRO A 296 5.01 15.54 -24.18
N GLN A 297 4.47 16.02 -23.04
CA GLN A 297 3.92 17.36 -22.85
C GLN A 297 4.81 18.19 -21.90
N ALA A 298 6.10 17.84 -21.77
CA ALA A 298 7.02 18.55 -20.88
C ALA A 298 7.24 19.99 -21.37
N MET A 299 7.07 20.94 -20.46
CA MET A 299 7.34 22.36 -20.64
C MET A 299 8.67 22.75 -19.99
N ASP A 300 9.23 23.92 -20.31
CA ASP A 300 10.48 24.39 -19.72
C ASP A 300 10.41 24.50 -18.18
N VAL A 301 9.27 24.89 -17.64
CA VAL A 301 9.03 24.93 -16.20
C VAL A 301 9.17 23.56 -15.55
N CYS A 302 8.76 22.48 -16.24
CA CYS A 302 8.86 21.10 -15.73
C CYS A 302 10.32 20.66 -15.49
N ARG A 303 11.29 21.29 -16.18
CA ARG A 303 12.72 21.00 -16.01
C ARG A 303 13.33 21.72 -14.81
N LYS A 304 12.71 22.83 -14.39
CA LYS A 304 13.27 23.78 -13.40
C LYS A 304 12.57 23.70 -12.06
N GLU A 305 11.25 23.49 -12.06
CA GLU A 305 10.42 23.56 -10.87
C GLU A 305 9.70 22.23 -10.64
N GLU A 306 9.50 21.87 -9.38
CA GLU A 306 8.69 20.75 -8.99
C GLU A 306 7.23 21.18 -8.86
N PRO A 307 6.26 20.50 -9.52
CA PRO A 307 4.86 20.82 -9.37
C PRO A 307 4.35 20.44 -7.97
N GLY A 308 3.62 21.34 -7.33
CA GLY A 308 2.86 21.01 -6.12
C GLY A 308 1.59 20.23 -6.44
N LEU A 309 1.07 19.49 -5.47
CA LEU A 309 -0.22 18.82 -5.59
C LEU A 309 -1.34 19.87 -5.52
N LEU A 310 -2.14 20.00 -6.58
CA LEU A 310 -3.23 20.96 -6.74
C LEU A 310 -4.56 20.24 -6.70
N ASP A 311 -5.55 20.83 -6.03
CA ASP A 311 -6.95 20.44 -6.13
C ASP A 311 -7.55 21.08 -7.40
N VAL A 312 -7.64 20.30 -8.49
CA VAL A 312 -8.13 20.78 -9.80
C VAL A 312 -9.65 20.80 -9.85
N THR A 313 -10.24 19.75 -9.30
CA THR A 313 -11.68 19.66 -9.02
C THR A 313 -11.85 19.08 -7.62
N PRO A 314 -12.95 19.34 -6.91
CA PRO A 314 -13.10 18.89 -5.53
C PRO A 314 -12.75 17.41 -5.34
N GLY A 315 -11.68 17.15 -4.57
CA GLY A 315 -11.19 15.79 -4.28
C GLY A 315 -10.39 15.12 -5.41
N HIS A 316 -10.01 15.83 -6.49
CA HIS A 316 -9.11 15.38 -7.52
C HIS A 316 -7.85 16.22 -7.55
N HIS A 317 -6.78 15.69 -6.98
CA HIS A 317 -5.50 16.36 -6.80
C HIS A 317 -4.49 15.88 -7.86
N VAL A 318 -3.71 16.81 -8.42
CA VAL A 318 -2.66 16.47 -9.41
C VAL A 318 -1.43 17.35 -9.23
N ALA A 319 -0.26 16.76 -9.34
CA ALA A 319 1.04 17.45 -9.34
C ALA A 319 1.54 17.62 -10.79
N CYS A 320 0.90 18.54 -11.55
CA CYS A 320 1.25 18.79 -12.96
C CYS A 320 1.00 20.22 -13.37
N PHE A 321 1.98 20.87 -14.01
CA PHE A 321 1.87 22.26 -14.49
C PHE A 321 0.87 22.47 -15.64
N LEU A 322 0.40 21.42 -16.28
CA LEU A 322 -0.68 21.51 -17.29
C LEU A 322 -2.00 22.01 -16.67
N HIS A 323 -2.17 21.84 -15.35
CA HIS A 323 -3.37 22.25 -14.62
C HIS A 323 -3.16 23.50 -13.74
N GLY A 324 -2.05 24.22 -13.94
CA GLY A 324 -1.74 25.44 -13.22
C GLY A 324 -0.57 25.31 -12.24
N ARG A 325 -0.30 26.39 -11.49
CA ARG A 325 0.71 26.43 -10.43
C ARG A 325 0.04 26.45 -9.07
N ALA A 326 0.53 25.66 -8.10
CA ALA A 326 0.13 25.83 -6.72
C ALA A 326 0.40 27.27 -6.27
N ARG A 327 -0.59 27.93 -5.68
CA ARG A 327 -0.34 29.20 -4.99
C ARG A 327 0.63 28.91 -3.86
N ARG A 328 1.80 29.55 -3.89
CA ARG A 328 2.70 29.54 -2.74
C ARG A 328 1.97 30.27 -1.61
N GLY A 329 1.51 29.51 -0.59
CA GLY A 329 1.02 30.05 0.67
C GLY A 329 2.19 30.51 1.52
#